data_5c4db9b3458373af9f4abdd9208addba
#
_entry.id   5c4db9b3458373af9f4abdd9208addba
#
_cell.length_a   1.000
_cell.length_b   1.000
_cell.length_c   1.000
_cell.angle_alpha   90.00
_cell.angle_beta   90.00
_cell.angle_gamma   90.00
#
_symmetry.space_group_name_H-M   'P 1'
#
loop_
_entity.id
_entity.type
_entity.pdbx_description
1 polymer ?
#
loop_
_entity_poly.entity_id
_entity_poly.type
_entity_poly.pdbx_seq_one_letter_code
_entity_poly.pdbx_strand_id
1 'polypeptide(L)'
;MTLQFYVNNQTLSLNPAQKNMKIVADSRNYLKARFIFQTSEWTRGVIRYALFSHNGKTYKKILGIEPGLKSNECYIAPEVLKEGAFTVSVFCDDLITSTTETIPVVASGYTENIANQEKTPSVMEQMNAFMYKYASLCNDILKENQKIQQEMEVRRDG
;
A
#
# COMPACT_ATOMS: atom_id res chain seq x y z
N MET A 1 5.27 6.83 -2.24
CA MET A 1 6.70 6.50 -2.37
C MET A 1 6.90 5.49 -3.47
N THR A 2 7.88 5.70 -4.31
CA THR A 2 8.12 4.85 -5.48
C THR A 2 9.60 4.48 -5.58
N LEU A 3 9.89 3.18 -5.56
CA LEU A 3 11.22 2.65 -5.87
C LEU A 3 11.34 2.50 -7.38
N GLN A 4 12.44 2.99 -7.94
CA GLN A 4 12.71 2.89 -9.38
C GLN A 4 13.77 1.83 -9.65
N PHE A 5 13.47 0.96 -10.58
CA PHE A 5 14.36 -0.10 -11.03
C PHE A 5 14.63 0.07 -12.52
N TYR A 6 15.88 -0.05 -12.91
CA TYR A 6 16.27 -0.05 -14.30
C TYR A 6 16.42 -1.49 -14.79
N VAL A 7 15.85 -1.78 -15.95
CA VAL A 7 15.96 -3.10 -16.58
C VAL A 7 16.68 -2.91 -17.91
N ASN A 8 17.92 -3.37 -17.96
CA ASN A 8 18.76 -3.31 -19.16
C ASN A 8 19.09 -4.73 -19.58
N ASN A 9 18.58 -5.16 -20.74
CA ASN A 9 18.57 -6.55 -21.14
C ASN A 9 17.97 -7.43 -20.04
N GLN A 10 18.74 -8.29 -19.40
CA GLN A 10 18.27 -9.15 -18.31
C GLN A 10 18.80 -8.74 -16.93
N THR A 11 19.32 -7.51 -16.81
CA THR A 11 19.85 -7.00 -15.55
C THR A 11 18.89 -5.99 -14.93
N LEU A 12 18.41 -6.32 -13.74
CA LEU A 12 17.61 -5.43 -12.90
C LEU A 12 18.51 -4.75 -11.89
N SER A 13 18.39 -3.43 -11.77
CA SER A 13 19.15 -2.66 -10.78
C SER A 13 18.30 -1.55 -10.18
N LEU A 14 18.44 -1.37 -8.86
CA LEU A 14 17.81 -0.25 -8.16
C LEU A 14 18.48 1.06 -8.58
N ASN A 15 17.67 2.12 -8.74
CA ASN A 15 18.20 3.45 -8.97
C ASN A 15 19.24 3.80 -7.89
N PRO A 16 20.50 4.14 -8.27
CA PRO A 16 21.56 4.42 -7.30
C PRO A 16 21.21 5.55 -6.32
N ALA A 17 20.40 6.51 -6.73
CA ALA A 17 19.96 7.62 -5.87
C ALA A 17 19.07 7.13 -4.72
N GLN A 18 18.48 5.94 -4.82
CA GLN A 18 17.60 5.35 -3.82
C GLN A 18 18.26 4.25 -2.98
N LYS A 19 19.53 4.00 -3.21
CA LYS A 19 20.25 2.89 -2.57
C LYS A 19 20.28 2.98 -1.04
N ASN A 20 20.29 4.19 -0.50
CA ASN A 20 20.32 4.44 0.95
C ASN A 20 18.95 4.80 1.52
N MET A 21 17.90 4.66 0.72
CA MET A 21 16.54 4.95 1.15
C MET A 21 16.07 3.90 2.17
N LYS A 22 15.49 4.37 3.28
CA LYS A 22 15.00 3.49 4.32
C LYS A 22 13.60 2.96 3.94
N ILE A 23 13.50 1.66 3.79
CA ILE A 23 12.23 0.96 3.55
C ILE A 23 11.75 0.39 4.88
N VAL A 24 10.53 0.74 5.27
CA VAL A 24 9.97 0.39 6.57
C VAL A 24 8.90 -0.69 6.37
N ALA A 25 8.91 -1.69 7.25
CA ALA A 25 7.98 -2.82 7.20
C ALA A 25 6.52 -2.40 7.43
N ASP A 26 5.60 -3.30 7.10
CA ASP A 26 4.17 -3.30 7.48
C ASP A 26 3.26 -2.30 6.75
N SER A 27 3.76 -1.55 5.80
CA SER A 27 2.91 -0.71 4.95
C SER A 27 2.17 -1.53 3.89
N ARG A 28 0.97 -1.08 3.51
CA ARG A 28 0.18 -1.70 2.45
C ARG A 28 -0.27 -0.63 1.46
N ASN A 29 -0.19 -0.94 0.16
CA ASN A 29 -0.62 -0.05 -0.91
C ASN A 29 -0.04 1.37 -0.79
N TYR A 30 1.20 1.46 -0.33
CA TYR A 30 1.93 2.70 -0.15
C TYR A 30 3.18 2.74 -1.00
N LEU A 31 3.98 1.68 -0.97
CA LEU A 31 5.24 1.60 -1.68
C LEU A 31 5.03 0.98 -3.05
N LYS A 32 5.36 1.74 -4.08
CA LYS A 32 5.28 1.29 -5.48
C LYS A 32 6.65 0.89 -5.99
N ALA A 33 6.67 -0.03 -6.94
CA ALA A 33 7.84 -0.32 -7.75
C ALA A 33 7.57 0.15 -9.17
N ARG A 34 8.49 0.93 -9.73
CA ARG A 34 8.46 1.37 -11.12
C ARG A 34 9.64 0.77 -11.84
N PHE A 35 9.39 0.12 -12.96
CA PHE A 35 10.41 -0.52 -13.77
C PHE A 35 10.62 0.26 -15.05
N ILE A 36 11.83 0.77 -15.25
CA ILE A 36 12.21 1.52 -16.44
C ILE A 36 12.93 0.56 -17.37
N PHE A 37 12.21 0.08 -18.37
CA PHE A 37 12.72 -0.87 -19.35
C PHE A 37 13.54 -0.13 -20.39
N GLN A 38 14.86 -0.33 -20.36
CA GLN A 38 15.81 0.38 -21.23
C GLN A 38 16.03 -0.31 -22.58
N THR A 39 15.62 -1.56 -22.71
CA THR A 39 15.78 -2.33 -23.95
C THR A 39 14.41 -2.74 -24.50
N SER A 40 14.32 -2.78 -25.84
CA SER A 40 13.04 -2.92 -26.55
C SER A 40 12.36 -4.29 -26.38
N GLU A 41 13.10 -5.32 -25.99
CA GLU A 41 12.53 -6.66 -25.78
C GLU A 41 11.41 -6.65 -24.74
N TRP A 42 11.50 -5.78 -23.78
CA TRP A 42 10.50 -5.66 -22.70
C TRP A 42 9.24 -4.90 -23.11
N THR A 43 9.24 -4.23 -24.25
CA THR A 43 8.15 -3.35 -24.68
C THR A 43 7.26 -3.96 -25.77
N ARG A 44 7.44 -5.22 -26.12
CA ARG A 44 6.76 -5.89 -27.23
C ARG A 44 5.34 -6.37 -26.90
N GLY A 45 4.52 -5.53 -26.27
CA GLY A 45 3.09 -5.73 -26.17
C GLY A 45 2.61 -6.89 -25.31
N VAL A 46 3.43 -7.41 -24.44
CA VAL A 46 3.11 -8.55 -23.58
C VAL A 46 2.92 -8.12 -22.13
N ILE A 47 2.19 -8.95 -21.39
CA ILE A 47 2.00 -8.72 -19.96
C ILE A 47 3.32 -8.92 -19.24
N ARG A 48 3.69 -7.96 -18.39
CA ARG A 48 4.92 -7.98 -17.60
C ARG A 48 4.57 -8.15 -16.14
N TYR A 49 5.42 -8.89 -15.42
CA TYR A 49 5.19 -9.26 -14.03
C TYR A 49 6.41 -8.92 -13.20
N ALA A 50 6.16 -8.49 -11.97
CA ALA A 50 7.18 -8.41 -10.94
C ALA A 50 7.05 -9.59 -9.99
N LEU A 51 8.19 -10.14 -9.56
CA LEU A 51 8.25 -11.17 -8.55
C LEU A 51 8.92 -10.60 -7.30
N PHE A 52 8.23 -10.71 -6.18
CA PHE A 52 8.76 -10.31 -4.87
C PHE A 52 8.88 -11.55 -4.00
N SER A 53 10.05 -11.74 -3.39
CA SER A 53 10.30 -12.92 -2.56
C SER A 53 10.82 -12.53 -1.18
N HIS A 54 10.32 -13.21 -0.16
CA HIS A 54 10.75 -13.06 1.22
C HIS A 54 10.59 -14.41 1.94
N ASN A 55 11.63 -14.84 2.65
CA ASN A 55 11.63 -16.10 3.40
C ASN A 55 11.17 -17.31 2.57
N GLY A 56 11.64 -17.41 1.33
CA GLY A 56 11.33 -18.53 0.44
C GLY A 56 9.94 -18.52 -0.17
N LYS A 57 9.13 -17.49 0.09
CA LYS A 57 7.82 -17.30 -0.52
C LYS A 57 7.89 -16.22 -1.58
N THR A 58 7.28 -16.49 -2.73
CA THR A 58 7.30 -15.60 -3.89
C THR A 58 5.89 -15.13 -4.23
N TYR A 59 5.78 -13.84 -4.50
CA TYR A 59 4.52 -13.18 -4.82
C TYR A 59 4.64 -12.49 -6.18
N LYS A 60 3.68 -12.75 -7.05
CA LYS A 60 3.66 -12.26 -8.42
C LYS A 60 2.67 -11.09 -8.55
N LYS A 61 3.14 -10.00 -9.15
CA LYS A 61 2.29 -8.82 -9.40
C LYS A 61 2.34 -8.46 -10.88
N ILE A 62 1.17 -8.29 -11.48
CA ILE A 62 1.04 -7.82 -12.86
C ILE A 62 1.29 -6.31 -12.88
N LEU A 63 2.15 -5.83 -13.78
CA LEU A 63 2.41 -4.40 -13.91
C LEU A 63 1.21 -3.68 -14.53
N GLY A 64 0.83 -2.57 -13.93
CA GLY A 64 -0.20 -1.67 -14.46
C GLY A 64 -1.64 -2.13 -14.28
N ILE A 65 -1.90 -3.24 -13.56
CA ILE A 65 -3.24 -3.79 -13.43
C ILE A 65 -4.11 -3.05 -12.40
N GLU A 66 -3.51 -2.54 -11.33
CA GLU A 66 -4.27 -1.87 -10.28
C GLU A 66 -4.61 -0.43 -10.67
N PRO A 67 -5.78 0.09 -10.26
CA PRO A 67 -6.18 1.46 -10.62
C PRO A 67 -5.17 2.51 -10.14
N GLY A 68 -4.94 3.54 -10.99
CA GLY A 68 -4.05 4.64 -10.65
C GLY A 68 -2.56 4.37 -10.89
N LEU A 69 -2.20 3.17 -11.35
CA LEU A 69 -0.82 2.83 -11.68
C LEU A 69 -0.53 3.02 -13.17
N LYS A 70 0.71 3.40 -13.47
CA LYS A 70 1.21 3.39 -14.86
C LYS A 70 1.47 1.96 -15.31
N SER A 71 1.63 1.75 -16.61
CA SER A 71 1.82 0.42 -17.21
C SER A 71 3.07 -0.32 -16.73
N ASN A 72 4.04 0.40 -16.18
CA ASN A 72 5.31 -0.15 -15.67
C ASN A 72 5.40 -0.11 -14.15
N GLU A 73 4.28 0.04 -13.46
CA GLU A 73 4.23 0.15 -12.00
C GLU A 73 3.40 -0.96 -11.38
N CYS A 74 3.77 -1.35 -10.16
CA CYS A 74 2.91 -2.14 -9.28
C CYS A 74 3.15 -1.73 -7.83
N TYR A 75 2.18 -2.03 -6.96
CA TYR A 75 2.44 -1.96 -5.52
C TYR A 75 3.30 -3.15 -5.11
N ILE A 76 4.24 -2.91 -4.21
CA ILE A 76 5.04 -4.00 -3.64
C ILE A 76 4.13 -4.84 -2.77
N ALA A 77 4.19 -6.16 -2.94
CA ALA A 77 3.37 -7.08 -2.18
C ALA A 77 3.60 -6.87 -0.67
N PRO A 78 2.54 -6.59 0.11
CA PRO A 78 2.72 -6.31 1.55
C PRO A 78 3.32 -7.47 2.33
N GLU A 79 3.17 -8.70 1.84
CA GLU A 79 3.71 -9.90 2.44
C GLU A 79 5.23 -9.92 2.50
N VAL A 80 5.90 -9.17 1.60
CA VAL A 80 7.38 -9.09 1.59
C VAL A 80 7.92 -7.88 2.35
N LEU A 81 7.06 -6.96 2.75
CA LEU A 81 7.44 -5.78 3.53
C LEU A 81 7.53 -6.15 5.01
N LYS A 82 8.48 -7.01 5.31
CA LYS A 82 8.81 -7.49 6.65
C LYS A 82 10.28 -7.25 6.93
N GLU A 83 10.64 -7.11 8.21
CA GLU A 83 12.01 -6.90 8.63
C GLU A 83 12.96 -7.92 8.00
N GLY A 84 14.09 -7.46 7.52
CA GLY A 84 15.11 -8.25 6.85
C GLY A 84 15.37 -7.72 5.44
N ALA A 85 14.93 -8.45 4.44
CA ALA A 85 15.07 -8.04 3.04
C ALA A 85 14.09 -8.81 2.16
N PHE A 86 13.75 -8.24 1.01
CA PHE A 86 13.05 -8.95 -0.04
C PHE A 86 13.83 -8.85 -1.35
N THR A 87 13.59 -9.77 -2.26
CA THR A 87 14.16 -9.73 -3.60
C THR A 87 13.12 -9.36 -4.62
N VAL A 88 13.56 -8.69 -5.68
CA VAL A 88 12.74 -8.26 -6.80
C VAL A 88 13.32 -8.78 -8.10
N SER A 89 12.47 -9.25 -8.97
CA SER A 89 12.81 -9.55 -10.37
C SER A 89 11.61 -9.28 -11.26
N VAL A 90 11.82 -9.23 -12.56
CA VAL A 90 10.75 -9.05 -13.54
C VAL A 90 10.83 -10.12 -14.60
N PHE A 91 9.69 -10.43 -15.19
CA PHE A 91 9.63 -11.32 -16.33
C PHE A 91 8.44 -10.99 -17.23
N CYS A 92 8.50 -11.50 -18.45
CA CYS A 92 7.53 -11.21 -19.50
C CYS A 92 7.15 -12.53 -20.15
N ASP A 93 5.96 -13.05 -19.88
CA ASP A 93 5.34 -14.24 -20.51
C ASP A 93 6.30 -15.41 -20.81
N ASP A 94 7.18 -15.75 -19.86
CA ASP A 94 8.19 -16.82 -19.99
C ASP A 94 9.21 -16.60 -21.13
N LEU A 95 9.22 -15.40 -21.74
CA LEU A 95 10.14 -15.07 -22.82
C LEU A 95 11.44 -14.45 -22.30
N ILE A 96 11.32 -13.49 -21.38
CA ILE A 96 12.46 -12.76 -20.83
C ILE A 96 12.34 -12.71 -19.32
N THR A 97 13.44 -12.98 -18.64
CA THR A 97 13.56 -12.88 -17.18
C THR A 97 14.71 -11.96 -16.83
N SER A 98 14.69 -11.39 -15.63
CA SER A 98 15.78 -10.54 -15.13
C SER A 98 16.54 -11.18 -13.99
N THR A 99 17.70 -10.60 -13.66
CA THR A 99 18.38 -10.86 -12.40
C THR A 99 17.56 -10.32 -11.23
N THR A 100 17.91 -10.72 -10.03
CA THR A 100 17.26 -10.22 -8.81
C THR A 100 18.01 -9.02 -8.23
N GLU A 101 17.25 -8.15 -7.55
CA GLU A 101 17.80 -7.08 -6.71
C GLU A 101 17.29 -7.31 -5.28
N THR A 102 18.15 -7.09 -4.29
CA THR A 102 17.80 -7.28 -2.88
C THR A 102 17.59 -5.95 -2.21
N ILE A 103 16.44 -5.79 -1.56
CA ILE A 103 16.02 -4.54 -0.91
C ILE A 103 15.93 -4.78 0.59
N PRO A 104 16.76 -4.11 1.41
CA PRO A 104 16.67 -4.23 2.86
C PRO A 104 15.43 -3.51 3.41
N VAL A 105 14.82 -4.10 4.43
CA VAL A 105 13.64 -3.58 5.10
C VAL A 105 13.90 -3.51 6.60
N VAL A 106 13.63 -2.36 7.20
CA VAL A 106 13.77 -2.16 8.64
C VAL A 106 12.42 -2.38 9.34
N ALA A 107 12.46 -2.75 10.61
CA ALA A 107 11.26 -2.92 11.42
C ALA A 107 10.49 -1.60 11.52
N SER A 108 9.16 -1.69 11.56
CA SER A 108 8.30 -0.53 11.78
C SER A 108 8.02 -0.35 13.27
N GLY A 109 7.49 0.82 13.63
CA GLY A 109 6.96 1.04 14.98
C GLY A 109 5.82 0.08 15.32
N TYR A 110 5.05 -0.32 14.31
CA TYR A 110 3.99 -1.32 14.47
C TYR A 110 4.58 -2.69 14.85
N THR A 111 5.60 -3.16 14.12
CA THR A 111 6.26 -4.43 14.41
C THR A 111 6.91 -4.44 15.80
N GLU A 112 7.63 -3.36 16.16
CA GLU A 112 8.35 -3.26 17.41
C GLU A 112 7.43 -3.25 18.63
N ASN A 113 6.23 -2.70 18.51
CA ASN A 113 5.33 -2.46 19.62
C ASN A 113 4.14 -3.42 19.70
N ILE A 114 3.99 -4.34 18.76
CA ILE A 114 2.83 -5.22 18.70
C ILE A 114 2.69 -6.10 19.96
N ALA A 115 3.81 -6.54 20.52
CA ALA A 115 3.84 -7.37 21.72
C ALA A 115 3.53 -6.59 23.01
N ASN A 116 3.56 -5.26 22.97
CA ASN A 116 3.39 -4.40 24.13
C ASN A 116 2.02 -3.71 24.21
N GLN A 117 1.07 -4.15 23.38
CA GLN A 117 -0.27 -3.55 23.30
C GLN A 117 -1.28 -4.13 24.31
N GLU A 118 -0.82 -4.63 25.44
CA GLU A 118 -1.62 -5.43 26.37
C GLU A 118 -2.85 -4.74 26.98
N LYS A 119 -2.88 -3.44 27.09
CA LYS A 119 -3.98 -2.71 27.75
C LYS A 119 -4.71 -1.75 26.85
N THR A 120 -4.38 -1.72 25.57
CA THR A 120 -5.03 -0.86 24.59
C THR A 120 -6.21 -1.62 23.98
N PRO A 121 -7.39 -1.02 23.87
CA PRO A 121 -8.50 -1.65 23.16
C PRO A 121 -8.10 -2.03 21.75
N SER A 122 -8.66 -3.12 21.23
CA SER A 122 -8.43 -3.56 19.85
C SER A 122 -8.83 -2.46 18.87
N VAL A 123 -8.29 -2.51 17.65
CA VAL A 123 -8.68 -1.55 16.60
C VAL A 123 -10.19 -1.60 16.38
N MET A 124 -10.79 -2.79 16.40
CA MET A 124 -12.24 -2.95 16.25
C MET A 124 -13.00 -2.25 17.38
N GLU A 125 -12.55 -2.41 18.63
CA GLU A 125 -13.16 -1.74 19.79
C GLU A 125 -13.03 -0.22 19.69
N GLN A 126 -11.87 0.28 19.26
CA GLN A 126 -11.66 1.72 19.08
C GLN A 126 -12.56 2.26 17.97
N MET A 127 -12.70 1.56 16.85
CA MET A 127 -13.59 1.95 15.77
C MET A 127 -15.04 1.93 16.22
N ASN A 128 -15.47 0.91 16.95
CA ASN A 128 -16.83 0.82 17.49
C ASN A 128 -17.13 1.97 18.46
N ALA A 129 -16.19 2.32 19.33
CA ALA A 129 -16.33 3.46 20.24
C ALA A 129 -16.47 4.77 19.48
N PHE A 130 -15.66 4.98 18.44
CA PHE A 130 -15.74 6.15 17.58
C PHE A 130 -17.09 6.23 16.86
N MET A 131 -17.55 5.12 16.27
CA MET A 131 -18.84 5.07 15.57
C MET A 131 -20.01 5.34 16.49
N TYR A 132 -19.97 4.80 17.71
CA TYR A 132 -21.00 5.04 18.72
C TYR A 132 -21.06 6.52 19.10
N LYS A 133 -19.92 7.15 19.34
CA LYS A 133 -19.82 8.58 19.65
C LYS A 133 -20.37 9.45 18.51
N TYR A 134 -20.03 9.08 17.27
CA TYR A 134 -20.50 9.80 16.09
C TYR A 134 -22.03 9.67 15.93
N ALA A 135 -22.58 8.48 16.12
CA ALA A 135 -24.01 8.26 16.04
C ALA A 135 -24.78 9.06 17.12
N SER A 136 -24.25 9.12 18.34
CA SER A 136 -24.82 9.93 19.42
C SER A 136 -24.84 11.41 19.06
N LEU A 137 -23.75 11.92 18.49
CA LEU A 137 -23.67 13.32 18.04
C LEU A 137 -24.67 13.61 16.93
N CYS A 138 -24.86 12.71 15.98
CA CYS A 138 -25.85 12.85 14.92
C CYS A 138 -27.27 12.89 15.48
N ASN A 139 -27.59 12.08 16.48
CA ASN A 139 -28.89 12.08 17.15
C ASN A 139 -29.15 13.40 17.85
N ASP A 140 -28.17 13.98 18.50
CA ASP A 140 -28.31 15.29 19.17
C ASP A 140 -28.58 16.39 18.16
N ILE A 141 -27.92 16.39 17.03
CA ILE A 141 -28.16 17.36 15.94
C ILE A 141 -29.58 17.19 15.39
N LEU A 142 -30.05 15.97 15.19
CA LEU A 142 -31.41 15.72 14.72
C LEU A 142 -32.46 16.25 15.71
N LYS A 143 -32.26 16.06 17.00
CA LYS A 143 -33.18 16.58 18.04
C LYS A 143 -33.22 18.08 18.02
N GLU A 144 -32.10 18.76 17.88
CA GLU A 144 -32.06 20.22 17.78
C GLU A 144 -32.78 20.71 16.53
N ASN A 145 -32.61 20.08 15.40
CA ASN A 145 -33.31 20.45 14.16
C ASN A 145 -34.82 20.28 14.28
N GLN A 146 -35.29 19.20 14.89
CA GLN A 146 -36.70 19.00 15.16
C GLN A 146 -37.27 20.07 16.07
N LYS A 147 -36.54 20.45 17.09
CA LYS A 147 -36.93 21.53 18.01
C LYS A 147 -37.05 22.87 17.30
N ILE A 148 -36.12 23.20 16.44
CA ILE A 148 -36.15 24.43 15.63
C ILE A 148 -37.35 24.42 14.69
N GLN A 149 -37.68 23.32 14.06
CA GLN A 149 -38.85 23.20 13.19
C GLN A 149 -40.15 23.41 13.96
N GLN A 150 -40.26 22.83 15.14
CA GLN A 150 -41.43 23.03 15.98
C GLN A 150 -41.61 24.49 16.40
N GLU A 151 -40.55 25.18 16.74
CA GLU A 151 -40.56 26.60 17.06
C GLU A 151 -40.98 27.45 15.86
N MET A 152 -40.56 27.08 14.65
CA MET A 152 -40.96 27.77 13.42
C MET A 152 -42.44 27.55 13.09
N GLU A 153 -43.00 26.36 13.32
CA GLU A 153 -44.41 26.06 13.12
C GLU A 153 -45.29 26.85 14.09
N VAL A 154 -44.89 26.93 15.34
CA VAL A 154 -45.62 27.77 16.34
C VAL A 154 -45.64 29.22 15.93
N ARG A 155 -44.55 29.75 15.38
CA ARG A 155 -44.51 31.14 14.89
C ARG A 155 -45.36 31.36 13.65
N ARG A 156 -45.61 30.34 12.83
CA ARG A 156 -46.51 30.45 11.66
C ARG A 156 -47.99 30.49 12.05
N ASP A 157 -48.34 29.73 13.06
CA ASP A 157 -49.73 29.62 13.53
C ASP A 157 -50.16 30.75 14.49
N GLY A 158 -49.19 31.54 14.91
CA GLY A 158 -49.39 32.70 15.75
C GLY A 158 -49.28 33.99 14.95
#